data_353bcd687d035ebe3d225058c316d80a
#
_entry.id   353bcd687d035ebe3d225058c316d80a
#
_cell.length_a   1.000
_cell.length_b   1.000
_cell.length_c   1.000
_cell.angle_alpha   90.00
_cell.angle_beta   90.00
_cell.angle_gamma   90.00
#
_symmetry.space_group_name_H-M   'P 1'
#
loop_
_entity.id
_entity.type
_entity.pdbx_description
1 polymer ?
#
loop_
_entity_poly.entity_id
_entity_poly.type
_entity_poly.pdbx_seq_one_letter_code
_entity_poly.pdbx_strand_id
1 'polypeptide(L)'
;MSTKTDTPRDPGGGPDPGAQAAADAGTDLGAAGSQLSTAPTEDVSFPSLGPVGWARWFWRQLTSMRVALLLLFLLSIGAIPGSLIPQTGIDPVKVDQFKAEHDTLGALYDKLGMFHVYSSVWFSAIYLLLFISLIGCIVPRSWQFVGQLRSRPPAAPRRLTRLPAYTTWRTDADPEEVLGAAQRLMRKRRFRAHRAGTAVAAEKGYLRETGNLLFHLALIVMLVAFAVGSLWKSEGGKLITEGDGFSNSLTQYDDFKSGAFFDTDTMEPFGFSLDKFEATYERSGPQKGTPRVFRAHVRYFSGADGKEHKTAIEVNTPLDIAGSKVYLLSHGYSPAVTVKDGRGKVVYKGAVPFLPQDPKNFTSTGVVKVPGARTEDGKRNQLGFQGFFVPTFGGKGSGSMFSQFPALDYPVLTLTAYHGDLGVDSGLPQNVYQLQKKNLKQYKVNGAPFAKMMLPGETMKLPGGDGSIKFTGIKSWASFKITHQPGNGLALGGAVAALVGLAGSLFIQRRRVWIRVERVEENGVGVTVVELAGLGRSESPRLPEELGDLAEALAPHAPVVPDGPDASGTGAGSGTGPESEDPAEPTDSTDPADPSEGARA
;
A
#
# COMPACT_ATOMS: atom_id res chain seq x y z
N MET A 1 -47.23 -3.71 46.54
CA MET A 1 -48.52 -3.07 46.28
C MET A 1 -48.85 -3.45 44.83
N SER A 2 -49.50 -4.63 44.55
CA SER A 2 -50.95 -4.84 44.58
C SER A 2 -51.65 -3.88 43.63
N THR A 3 -52.33 -4.30 42.59
CA THR A 3 -53.46 -5.18 42.38
C THR A 3 -53.65 -5.37 40.87
N LYS A 4 -53.79 -6.50 40.25
CA LYS A 4 -54.91 -7.42 40.02
C LYS A 4 -56.25 -6.76 39.78
N THR A 5 -56.84 -7.04 38.61
CA THR A 5 -58.31 -7.43 38.37
C THR A 5 -58.41 -7.68 36.86
N ASP A 6 -58.61 -8.87 36.41
CA ASP A 6 -59.80 -9.78 36.34
C ASP A 6 -60.87 -9.38 35.31
N THR A 7 -61.09 -10.37 34.44
CA THR A 7 -62.07 -10.66 33.40
C THR A 7 -63.56 -10.37 33.80
N PRO A 8 -64.55 -10.33 32.83
CA PRO A 8 -65.23 -11.56 32.54
C PRO A 8 -65.80 -11.83 31.11
N ARG A 9 -66.08 -13.08 30.90
CA ARG A 9 -66.77 -13.88 29.93
C ARG A 9 -68.14 -13.39 29.43
N ASP A 10 -68.39 -13.66 28.11
CA ASP A 10 -69.51 -14.45 27.48
C ASP A 10 -70.96 -13.99 27.63
N PRO A 11 -71.94 -14.38 26.81
CA PRO A 11 -72.03 -15.39 25.74
C PRO A 11 -72.99 -15.07 24.56
N GLY A 12 -72.98 -15.91 23.52
CA GLY A 12 -74.18 -16.43 22.92
C GLY A 12 -74.71 -15.89 21.60
N GLY A 13 -74.99 -16.80 20.66
CA GLY A 13 -75.94 -16.59 19.60
C GLY A 13 -75.52 -17.14 18.23
N GLY A 14 -75.80 -18.42 18.00
CA GLY A 14 -75.97 -18.94 16.63
C GLY A 14 -77.46 -19.05 16.36
N PRO A 15 -77.96 -19.81 15.37
CA PRO A 15 -77.65 -19.76 13.93
C PRO A 15 -78.99 -19.49 13.15
N ASP A 16 -78.92 -19.25 11.83
CA ASP A 16 -79.94 -19.80 10.95
C ASP A 16 -79.60 -19.71 9.45
N PRO A 17 -80.24 -20.62 8.69
CA PRO A 17 -79.81 -20.97 7.34
C PRO A 17 -80.79 -20.48 6.26
N GLY A 18 -80.36 -20.51 5.04
CA GLY A 18 -81.33 -20.47 3.93
C GLY A 18 -80.91 -19.68 2.72
N ALA A 19 -80.77 -20.22 1.72
CA ALA A 19 -81.48 -20.63 0.52
C ALA A 19 -80.53 -20.52 -0.69
N GLN A 20 -80.23 -21.61 -1.27
CA GLN A 20 -80.79 -22.24 -2.45
C GLN A 20 -80.90 -21.39 -3.71
N ALA A 21 -80.25 -21.97 -4.69
CA ALA A 21 -80.74 -22.30 -6.01
C ALA A 21 -80.42 -21.39 -7.20
N ALA A 22 -80.00 -22.08 -8.15
CA ALA A 22 -80.13 -22.01 -9.62
C ALA A 22 -78.91 -21.53 -10.39
N ALA A 23 -78.39 -22.27 -11.13
CA ALA A 23 -78.60 -23.19 -12.24
C ALA A 23 -77.69 -22.88 -13.39
N ASP A 24 -76.96 -23.89 -13.72
CA ASP A 24 -76.83 -24.44 -15.07
C ASP A 24 -75.95 -23.75 -16.16
N ALA A 25 -75.23 -24.64 -16.72
CA ALA A 25 -74.69 -24.75 -18.09
C ALA A 25 -73.24 -24.54 -18.35
N GLY A 26 -72.50 -25.62 -18.37
CA GLY A 26 -71.81 -26.15 -19.55
C GLY A 26 -70.43 -25.57 -19.86
N THR A 27 -69.43 -26.32 -19.63
CA THR A 27 -68.63 -27.03 -20.66
C THR A 27 -67.37 -27.61 -20.07
N ASP A 28 -67.23 -28.87 -20.31
CA ASP A 28 -66.09 -29.76 -20.05
C ASP A 28 -64.83 -29.31 -20.74
N LEU A 29 -63.72 -29.17 -20.02
CA LEU A 29 -62.37 -29.39 -20.56
C LEU A 29 -61.40 -29.73 -19.39
N GLY A 30 -60.85 -30.91 -19.48
CA GLY A 30 -60.05 -31.58 -18.49
C GLY A 30 -58.89 -30.78 -17.86
N ALA A 31 -58.91 -30.72 -16.56
CA ALA A 31 -57.79 -30.33 -15.75
C ALA A 31 -57.37 -31.47 -14.86
N ALA A 32 -56.22 -32.05 -15.17
CA ALA A 32 -55.52 -32.94 -14.26
C ALA A 32 -55.18 -32.15 -12.99
N GLY A 33 -55.94 -32.38 -11.95
CA GLY A 33 -55.71 -31.81 -10.63
C GLY A 33 -54.39 -32.32 -10.06
N SER A 34 -53.38 -31.48 -9.99
CA SER A 34 -52.25 -31.72 -9.09
C SER A 34 -52.77 -31.57 -7.65
N GLN A 35 -52.91 -32.70 -6.99
CA GLN A 35 -53.09 -32.73 -5.55
C GLN A 35 -51.82 -32.16 -4.92
N LEU A 36 -51.86 -30.92 -4.47
CA LEU A 36 -50.95 -30.37 -3.50
C LEU A 36 -51.13 -31.12 -2.20
N SER A 37 -50.32 -32.16 -2.00
CA SER A 37 -50.14 -32.78 -0.71
C SER A 37 -49.63 -31.70 0.24
N THR A 38 -50.50 -31.22 1.13
CA THR A 38 -50.12 -30.49 2.33
C THR A 38 -49.39 -31.47 3.23
N ALA A 39 -48.07 -31.65 2.99
CA ALA A 39 -47.20 -32.24 3.98
C ALA A 39 -47.30 -31.39 5.26
N PRO A 40 -47.41 -32.00 6.44
CA PRO A 40 -47.37 -31.25 7.68
C PRO A 40 -46.08 -30.46 7.71
N THR A 41 -46.15 -29.16 7.98
CA THR A 41 -45.01 -28.33 8.32
C THR A 41 -44.42 -28.92 9.59
N GLU A 42 -43.44 -29.83 9.44
CA GLU A 42 -42.58 -30.14 10.56
C GLU A 42 -41.93 -28.81 10.97
N ASP A 43 -42.22 -28.38 12.18
CA ASP A 43 -41.50 -27.32 12.85
C ASP A 43 -40.02 -27.71 12.83
N VAL A 44 -39.29 -27.17 11.88
CA VAL A 44 -37.83 -27.31 11.82
C VAL A 44 -37.30 -26.54 13.01
N SER A 45 -37.26 -27.18 14.17
CA SER A 45 -36.55 -26.67 15.32
C SER A 45 -35.07 -26.63 14.96
N PHE A 46 -34.56 -25.45 14.62
CA PHE A 46 -33.13 -25.27 14.44
C PHE A 46 -32.42 -25.64 15.75
N PRO A 47 -31.54 -26.64 15.73
CA PRO A 47 -30.79 -27.00 16.93
C PRO A 47 -30.09 -25.77 17.48
N SER A 48 -30.28 -25.44 18.75
CA SER A 48 -29.59 -24.36 19.43
C SER A 48 -28.09 -24.61 19.33
N LEU A 49 -27.42 -23.74 18.61
CA LEU A 49 -25.97 -23.82 18.44
C LEU A 49 -25.31 -23.59 19.79
N GLY A 50 -24.67 -24.62 20.35
CA GLY A 50 -23.81 -24.47 21.52
C GLY A 50 -22.61 -23.55 21.20
N PRO A 51 -21.84 -23.11 22.21
CA PRO A 51 -20.73 -22.15 22.01
C PRO A 51 -19.73 -22.62 20.95
N VAL A 52 -19.44 -23.91 20.84
CA VAL A 52 -18.58 -24.47 19.78
C VAL A 52 -19.24 -24.36 18.40
N GLY A 53 -20.56 -24.52 18.32
CA GLY A 53 -21.32 -24.34 17.08
C GLY A 53 -21.28 -22.91 16.59
N TRP A 54 -21.44 -21.94 17.48
CA TRP A 54 -21.31 -20.51 17.23
C TRP A 54 -19.89 -20.13 16.77
N ALA A 55 -18.85 -20.62 17.46
CA ALA A 55 -17.46 -20.38 17.09
C ALA A 55 -17.15 -20.94 15.69
N ARG A 56 -17.63 -22.15 15.35
CA ARG A 56 -17.48 -22.76 14.03
C ARG A 56 -18.24 -21.98 12.94
N TRP A 57 -19.45 -21.51 13.25
CA TRP A 57 -20.23 -20.68 12.34
C TRP A 57 -19.52 -19.35 12.06
N PHE A 58 -19.08 -18.65 13.13
CA PHE A 58 -18.33 -17.40 13.02
C PHE A 58 -17.04 -17.56 12.19
N TRP A 59 -16.28 -18.62 12.47
CA TRP A 59 -15.08 -18.95 11.70
C TRP A 59 -15.36 -19.13 10.21
N ARG A 60 -16.42 -19.87 9.86
CA ARG A 60 -16.84 -20.05 8.47
C ARG A 60 -17.26 -18.76 7.79
N GLN A 61 -17.94 -17.87 8.52
CA GLN A 61 -18.30 -16.55 7.98
C GLN A 61 -17.05 -15.70 7.78
N LEU A 62 -16.18 -15.60 8.78
CA LEU A 62 -14.95 -14.80 8.71
C LEU A 62 -14.03 -15.27 7.58
N THR A 63 -13.92 -16.59 7.33
CA THR A 63 -13.10 -17.17 6.29
C THR A 63 -13.83 -17.30 4.94
N SER A 64 -14.91 -16.57 4.73
CA SER A 64 -15.62 -16.53 3.44
C SER A 64 -15.06 -15.45 2.51
N MET A 65 -15.06 -15.72 1.22
CA MET A 65 -14.60 -14.74 0.20
C MET A 65 -15.42 -13.44 0.24
N ARG A 66 -16.70 -13.51 0.59
CA ARG A 66 -17.57 -12.31 0.68
C ARG A 66 -17.13 -11.39 1.81
N VAL A 67 -16.82 -11.95 2.98
CA VAL A 67 -16.33 -11.18 4.13
C VAL A 67 -14.95 -10.62 3.87
N ALA A 68 -14.05 -11.38 3.23
CA ALA A 68 -12.73 -10.88 2.84
C ALA A 68 -12.83 -9.66 1.89
N LEU A 69 -13.71 -9.71 0.89
CA LEU A 69 -13.94 -8.58 -0.02
C LEU A 69 -14.56 -7.37 0.69
N LEU A 70 -15.51 -7.61 1.62
CA LEU A 70 -16.11 -6.56 2.43
C LEU A 70 -15.09 -5.89 3.35
N LEU A 71 -14.22 -6.68 4.00
CA LEU A 71 -13.14 -6.16 4.84
C LEU A 71 -12.11 -5.37 4.01
N LEU A 72 -11.79 -5.82 2.80
CA LEU A 72 -10.91 -5.09 1.89
C LEU A 72 -11.53 -3.75 1.48
N PHE A 73 -12.82 -3.74 1.15
CA PHE A 73 -13.56 -2.53 0.84
C PHE A 73 -13.60 -1.55 2.03
N LEU A 74 -13.88 -2.08 3.24
CA LEU A 74 -13.89 -1.30 4.47
C LEU A 74 -12.50 -0.73 4.79
N LEU A 75 -11.43 -1.50 4.57
CA LEU A 75 -10.05 -1.04 4.73
C LEU A 75 -9.74 0.11 3.76
N SER A 76 -10.19 -0.01 2.50
CA SER A 76 -10.01 1.03 1.48
C SER A 76 -10.73 2.33 1.86
N ILE A 77 -11.97 2.26 2.34
CA ILE A 77 -12.70 3.43 2.85
C ILE A 77 -12.00 4.01 4.08
N GLY A 78 -11.54 3.16 5.00
CA GLY A 78 -10.82 3.59 6.18
C GLY A 78 -9.48 4.28 5.88
N ALA A 79 -8.85 4.00 4.75
CA ALA A 79 -7.61 4.64 4.33
C ALA A 79 -7.82 6.08 3.79
N ILE A 80 -9.04 6.42 3.33
CA ILE A 80 -9.35 7.76 2.78
C ILE A 80 -9.05 8.87 3.81
N PRO A 81 -9.59 8.84 5.04
CA PRO A 81 -9.27 9.87 6.04
C PRO A 81 -7.77 9.93 6.34
N GLY A 82 -7.07 8.80 6.37
CA GLY A 82 -5.62 8.76 6.58
C GLY A 82 -4.79 9.47 5.49
N SER A 83 -5.36 9.59 4.29
CA SER A 83 -4.72 10.28 3.16
C SER A 83 -5.09 11.77 3.07
N LEU A 84 -6.29 12.15 3.52
CA LEU A 84 -6.81 13.51 3.41
C LEU A 84 -6.51 14.37 4.65
N ILE A 85 -6.52 13.75 5.84
CA ILE A 85 -6.32 14.44 7.13
C ILE A 85 -4.83 14.43 7.47
N PRO A 86 -4.25 15.55 7.97
CA PRO A 86 -2.87 15.58 8.43
C PRO A 86 -2.61 14.48 9.47
N GLN A 87 -1.53 13.72 9.30
CA GLN A 87 -1.19 12.63 10.20
C GLN A 87 -0.05 13.04 11.13
N THR A 88 -0.20 12.84 12.43
CA THR A 88 0.80 13.22 13.46
C THR A 88 2.17 12.57 13.20
N GLY A 89 2.19 11.36 12.61
CA GLY A 89 3.42 10.65 12.26
C GLY A 89 4.17 11.25 11.08
N ILE A 90 3.53 12.12 10.27
CA ILE A 90 4.10 12.72 9.05
C ILE A 90 4.38 14.20 9.29
N ASP A 91 3.39 14.98 9.74
CA ASP A 91 3.50 16.42 9.92
C ASP A 91 2.73 16.85 11.19
N PRO A 92 3.37 16.78 12.37
CA PRO A 92 2.74 17.17 13.62
C PRO A 92 2.37 18.66 13.66
N VAL A 93 3.12 19.51 12.96
CA VAL A 93 2.86 20.97 12.95
C VAL A 93 1.53 21.27 12.25
N LYS A 94 1.24 20.63 11.14
CA LYS A 94 -0.07 20.77 10.47
C LYS A 94 -1.22 20.22 11.29
N VAL A 95 -0.99 19.16 12.07
CA VAL A 95 -2.00 18.64 13.01
C VAL A 95 -2.32 19.66 14.09
N ASP A 96 -1.28 20.25 14.70
CA ASP A 96 -1.46 21.28 15.74
C ASP A 96 -2.14 22.54 15.17
N GLN A 97 -1.76 22.96 13.96
CA GLN A 97 -2.41 24.06 13.27
C GLN A 97 -3.89 23.74 12.98
N PHE A 98 -4.20 22.56 12.46
CA PHE A 98 -5.58 22.13 12.20
C PHE A 98 -6.42 22.12 13.49
N LYS A 99 -5.86 21.63 14.61
CA LYS A 99 -6.53 21.65 15.92
C LYS A 99 -6.78 23.08 16.43
N ALA A 100 -5.84 23.99 16.19
CA ALA A 100 -5.97 25.40 16.57
C ALA A 100 -7.00 26.17 15.71
N GLU A 101 -7.12 25.83 14.44
CA GLU A 101 -8.08 26.45 13.51
C GLU A 101 -9.50 25.88 13.64
N HIS A 102 -9.64 24.63 14.13
CA HIS A 102 -10.91 23.88 14.16
C HIS A 102 -11.14 23.18 15.51
N ASP A 103 -11.40 23.93 16.59
CA ASP A 103 -11.52 23.41 17.96
C ASP A 103 -12.48 22.21 18.11
N THR A 104 -13.68 22.29 17.55
CA THR A 104 -14.70 21.23 17.67
C THR A 104 -14.39 20.02 16.80
N LEU A 105 -14.01 20.25 15.54
CA LEU A 105 -13.62 19.17 14.62
C LEU A 105 -12.30 18.53 15.03
N GLY A 106 -11.35 19.32 15.50
CA GLY A 106 -10.07 18.83 16.02
C GLY A 106 -10.25 17.87 17.19
N ALA A 107 -11.12 18.23 18.15
CA ALA A 107 -11.44 17.39 19.29
C ALA A 107 -12.17 16.09 18.90
N LEU A 108 -13.08 16.15 17.92
CA LEU A 108 -13.78 14.98 17.38
C LEU A 108 -12.81 14.04 16.65
N TYR A 109 -11.98 14.59 15.78
CA TYR A 109 -10.99 13.83 15.02
C TYR A 109 -9.95 13.17 15.91
N ASP A 110 -9.57 13.83 17.00
CA ASP A 110 -8.65 13.26 17.99
C ASP A 110 -9.25 12.03 18.68
N LYS A 111 -10.52 12.13 19.14
CA LYS A 111 -11.26 11.00 19.75
C LYS A 111 -11.44 9.82 18.79
N LEU A 112 -11.65 10.06 17.50
CA LEU A 112 -11.80 9.04 16.48
C LEU A 112 -10.46 8.50 15.97
N GLY A 113 -9.33 9.06 16.40
CA GLY A 113 -8.00 8.67 15.95
C GLY A 113 -7.69 9.06 14.51
N MET A 114 -8.35 10.13 13.99
CA MET A 114 -8.20 10.55 12.59
C MET A 114 -6.82 11.17 12.29
N PHE A 115 -6.10 11.67 13.30
CA PHE A 115 -4.73 12.16 13.16
C PHE A 115 -3.68 11.06 13.21
N HIS A 116 -4.09 9.80 13.45
CA HIS A 116 -3.24 8.60 13.42
C HIS A 116 -4.03 7.38 12.94
N VAL A 117 -4.71 7.54 11.80
CA VAL A 117 -5.62 6.55 11.22
C VAL A 117 -4.98 5.16 11.13
N TYR A 118 -3.80 5.06 10.55
CA TYR A 118 -3.12 3.78 10.30
C TYR A 118 -2.66 3.03 11.56
N SER A 119 -2.61 3.71 12.72
CA SER A 119 -2.32 3.12 14.03
C SER A 119 -3.54 3.12 14.96
N SER A 120 -4.71 3.53 14.48
CA SER A 120 -5.95 3.51 15.26
C SER A 120 -6.42 2.08 15.53
N VAL A 121 -7.13 1.90 16.64
CA VAL A 121 -7.65 0.58 17.07
C VAL A 121 -8.62 0.01 16.03
N TRP A 122 -9.51 0.83 15.48
CA TRP A 122 -10.50 0.39 14.51
C TRP A 122 -9.87 0.00 13.15
N PHE A 123 -8.87 0.75 12.65
CA PHE A 123 -8.16 0.42 11.41
C PHE A 123 -7.35 -0.86 11.58
N SER A 124 -6.64 -0.99 12.71
CA SER A 124 -5.89 -2.19 13.05
C SER A 124 -6.79 -3.41 13.18
N ALA A 125 -7.99 -3.28 13.76
CA ALA A 125 -8.96 -4.36 13.85
C ALA A 125 -9.42 -4.84 12.46
N ILE A 126 -9.77 -3.91 11.55
CA ILE A 126 -10.15 -4.25 10.16
C ILE A 126 -9.00 -4.99 9.46
N TYR A 127 -7.78 -4.48 9.59
CA TYR A 127 -6.59 -5.08 9.01
C TYR A 127 -6.34 -6.50 9.54
N LEU A 128 -6.38 -6.70 10.85
CA LEU A 128 -6.21 -8.02 11.48
C LEU A 128 -7.30 -9.01 11.06
N LEU A 129 -8.56 -8.57 11.04
CA LEU A 129 -9.67 -9.41 10.57
C LEU A 129 -9.50 -9.80 9.10
N LEU A 130 -9.07 -8.87 8.24
CA LEU A 130 -8.75 -9.16 6.84
C LEU A 130 -7.63 -10.19 6.73
N PHE A 131 -6.60 -10.06 7.56
CA PHE A 131 -5.48 -10.99 7.59
C PHE A 131 -5.92 -12.40 7.96
N ILE A 132 -6.70 -12.53 9.03
CA ILE A 132 -7.26 -13.82 9.48
C ILE A 132 -8.17 -14.42 8.41
N SER A 133 -9.03 -13.59 7.80
CA SER A 133 -9.93 -14.00 6.73
C SER A 133 -9.17 -14.51 5.52
N LEU A 134 -8.12 -13.79 5.10
CA LEU A 134 -7.28 -14.16 3.96
C LEU A 134 -6.56 -15.50 4.19
N ILE A 135 -5.91 -15.67 5.33
CA ILE A 135 -5.25 -16.94 5.71
C ILE A 135 -6.27 -18.07 5.75
N GLY A 136 -7.40 -17.87 6.42
CA GLY A 136 -8.46 -18.87 6.55
C GLY A 136 -9.10 -19.28 5.22
N CYS A 137 -9.12 -18.39 4.22
CA CYS A 137 -9.59 -18.70 2.87
C CYS A 137 -8.53 -19.44 2.03
N ILE A 138 -7.26 -19.03 2.15
CA ILE A 138 -6.20 -19.50 1.26
C ILE A 138 -5.71 -20.89 1.68
N VAL A 139 -5.49 -21.15 2.96
CA VAL A 139 -4.92 -22.41 3.45
C VAL A 139 -5.74 -23.63 3.03
N PRO A 140 -7.07 -23.71 3.24
CA PRO A 140 -7.86 -24.85 2.80
C PRO A 140 -7.87 -25.00 1.28
N ARG A 141 -7.89 -23.89 0.54
CA ARG A 141 -7.87 -23.89 -0.92
C ARG A 141 -6.54 -24.39 -1.46
N SER A 142 -5.43 -24.08 -0.79
CA SER A 142 -4.10 -24.59 -1.12
C SER A 142 -4.02 -26.09 -0.98
N TRP A 143 -4.55 -26.66 0.11
CA TRP A 143 -4.61 -28.11 0.31
C TRP A 143 -5.45 -28.82 -0.76
N GLN A 144 -6.64 -28.29 -1.07
CA GLN A 144 -7.50 -28.83 -2.13
C GLN A 144 -6.79 -28.78 -3.49
N PHE A 145 -6.06 -27.71 -3.76
CA PHE A 145 -5.34 -27.55 -5.01
C PHE A 145 -4.16 -28.54 -5.15
N VAL A 146 -3.40 -28.77 -4.09
CA VAL A 146 -2.35 -29.81 -4.08
C VAL A 146 -2.94 -31.19 -4.39
N GLY A 147 -4.14 -31.49 -3.87
CA GLY A 147 -4.90 -32.69 -4.23
C GLY A 147 -5.26 -32.74 -5.74
N GLN A 148 -5.74 -31.61 -6.29
CA GLN A 148 -6.09 -31.51 -7.71
C GLN A 148 -4.88 -31.61 -8.64
N LEU A 149 -3.70 -31.11 -8.25
CA LEU A 149 -2.47 -31.27 -9.02
C LEU A 149 -2.08 -32.75 -9.19
N ARG A 150 -2.35 -33.57 -8.20
CA ARG A 150 -2.07 -35.02 -8.21
C ARG A 150 -3.19 -35.83 -8.85
N SER A 151 -4.40 -35.28 -8.98
CA SER A 151 -5.54 -36.00 -9.57
C SER A 151 -5.39 -36.16 -11.10
N ARG A 152 -6.02 -37.20 -11.65
CA ARG A 152 -6.08 -37.43 -13.11
C ARG A 152 -7.06 -36.43 -13.75
N PRO A 153 -6.91 -36.13 -15.08
CA PRO A 153 -7.91 -35.40 -15.83
C PRO A 153 -9.30 -36.01 -15.65
N PRO A 154 -10.37 -35.21 -15.50
CA PRO A 154 -11.72 -35.75 -15.30
C PRO A 154 -12.16 -36.60 -16.51
N ALA A 155 -12.85 -37.71 -16.23
CA ALA A 155 -13.39 -38.58 -17.23
C ALA A 155 -14.32 -37.85 -18.21
N ALA A 156 -14.49 -38.41 -19.41
CA ALA A 156 -15.36 -37.87 -20.44
C ALA A 156 -16.83 -37.79 -19.94
N PRO A 157 -17.51 -36.64 -20.10
CA PRO A 157 -18.94 -36.53 -19.82
C PRO A 157 -19.75 -37.54 -20.65
N ARG A 158 -20.90 -37.95 -20.12
CA ARG A 158 -21.79 -38.88 -20.84
C ARG A 158 -22.24 -38.32 -22.19
N ARG A 159 -22.51 -37.02 -22.29
CA ARG A 159 -22.95 -36.35 -23.53
C ARG A 159 -21.90 -35.31 -23.93
N LEU A 160 -21.04 -35.65 -24.90
CA LEU A 160 -20.02 -34.75 -25.44
C LEU A 160 -20.63 -33.67 -26.33
N THR A 161 -21.76 -33.96 -26.99
CA THR A 161 -22.52 -33.05 -27.88
C THR A 161 -22.99 -31.75 -27.22
N ARG A 162 -23.00 -31.68 -25.86
CA ARG A 162 -23.40 -30.48 -25.13
C ARG A 162 -22.22 -29.50 -24.86
N LEU A 163 -21.02 -29.89 -25.26
CA LEU A 163 -19.84 -29.07 -25.06
C LEU A 163 -19.75 -27.97 -26.12
N PRO A 164 -19.16 -26.81 -25.80
CA PRO A 164 -19.11 -25.63 -26.71
C PRO A 164 -18.41 -25.92 -28.04
N ALA A 165 -17.46 -26.83 -28.05
CA ALA A 165 -16.80 -27.29 -29.25
C ALA A 165 -16.88 -28.81 -29.30
N TYR A 166 -17.47 -29.34 -30.38
CA TYR A 166 -17.71 -30.75 -30.60
C TYR A 166 -17.59 -31.07 -32.10
N THR A 167 -16.93 -32.17 -32.40
CA THR A 167 -16.90 -32.76 -33.75
C THR A 167 -16.92 -34.26 -33.66
N THR A 168 -17.46 -34.93 -34.69
CA THR A 168 -17.53 -36.38 -34.78
C THR A 168 -17.31 -36.84 -36.22
N TRP A 169 -16.70 -37.99 -36.38
CA TRP A 169 -16.53 -38.65 -37.70
C TRP A 169 -16.48 -40.15 -37.54
N ARG A 170 -16.62 -40.87 -38.67
CA ARG A 170 -16.55 -42.33 -38.79
C ARG A 170 -15.23 -42.76 -39.40
N THR A 171 -14.70 -43.86 -38.94
CA THR A 171 -13.46 -44.45 -39.42
C THR A 171 -13.56 -45.99 -39.39
N ASP A 172 -12.83 -46.68 -40.26
CA ASP A 172 -12.66 -48.13 -40.27
C ASP A 172 -11.50 -48.58 -39.35
N ALA A 173 -10.74 -47.64 -38.80
CA ALA A 173 -9.60 -47.94 -37.95
C ALA A 173 -10.01 -48.63 -36.63
N ASP A 174 -9.12 -49.46 -36.09
CA ASP A 174 -9.34 -50.12 -34.79
C ASP A 174 -9.44 -49.09 -33.65
N PRO A 175 -10.48 -49.17 -32.81
CA PRO A 175 -10.65 -48.29 -31.67
C PRO A 175 -9.43 -48.17 -30.74
N GLU A 176 -8.70 -49.28 -30.53
CA GLU A 176 -7.51 -49.30 -29.67
C GLU A 176 -6.34 -48.51 -30.27
N GLU A 177 -6.14 -48.63 -31.59
CA GLU A 177 -5.13 -47.87 -32.32
C GLU A 177 -5.43 -46.39 -32.30
N VAL A 178 -6.69 -45.99 -32.54
CA VAL A 178 -7.14 -44.59 -32.49
C VAL A 178 -6.95 -44.00 -31.10
N LEU A 179 -7.35 -44.70 -30.04
CA LEU A 179 -7.16 -44.23 -28.64
C LEU A 179 -5.68 -44.09 -28.28
N GLY A 180 -4.84 -45.04 -28.74
CA GLY A 180 -3.39 -44.98 -28.56
C GLY A 180 -2.76 -43.77 -29.26
N ALA A 181 -3.18 -43.52 -30.52
CA ALA A 181 -2.74 -42.38 -31.32
C ALA A 181 -3.20 -41.04 -30.68
N ALA A 182 -4.47 -40.97 -30.27
CA ALA A 182 -5.02 -39.82 -29.57
C ALA A 182 -4.24 -39.49 -28.28
N GLN A 183 -3.92 -40.50 -27.48
CA GLN A 183 -3.15 -40.28 -26.25
C GLN A 183 -1.73 -39.78 -26.54
N ARG A 184 -1.05 -40.33 -27.55
CA ARG A 184 0.29 -39.87 -27.98
C ARG A 184 0.23 -38.44 -28.50
N LEU A 185 -0.75 -38.12 -29.35
CA LEU A 185 -0.96 -36.79 -29.90
C LEU A 185 -1.18 -35.75 -28.78
N MET A 186 -2.06 -36.05 -27.82
CA MET A 186 -2.31 -35.14 -26.68
C MET A 186 -1.04 -34.90 -25.88
N ARG A 187 -0.24 -35.91 -25.57
CA ARG A 187 1.03 -35.76 -24.86
C ARG A 187 2.05 -34.94 -25.67
N LYS A 188 2.15 -35.14 -27.00
CA LYS A 188 3.01 -34.35 -27.88
C LYS A 188 2.62 -32.88 -27.90
N ARG A 189 1.32 -32.57 -27.82
CA ARG A 189 0.77 -31.21 -27.72
C ARG A 189 0.84 -30.63 -26.27
N ARG A 190 1.57 -31.30 -25.35
CA ARG A 190 1.77 -30.92 -23.94
C ARG A 190 0.49 -30.91 -23.09
N PHE A 191 -0.50 -31.73 -23.45
CA PHE A 191 -1.63 -32.04 -22.57
C PHE A 191 -1.26 -33.15 -21.60
N ARG A 192 -1.77 -33.07 -20.37
CA ARG A 192 -1.79 -34.20 -19.43
C ARG A 192 -2.92 -35.12 -19.82
N ALA A 193 -2.61 -36.18 -20.56
CA ALA A 193 -3.58 -37.13 -21.11
C ALA A 193 -3.63 -38.40 -20.29
N HIS A 194 -4.86 -38.86 -19.99
CA HIS A 194 -5.16 -40.12 -19.32
C HIS A 194 -6.27 -40.84 -20.07
N ARG A 195 -6.07 -42.14 -20.30
CA ARG A 195 -7.07 -43.01 -20.91
C ARG A 195 -7.98 -43.59 -19.81
N ALA A 196 -9.29 -43.53 -20.00
CA ALA A 196 -10.31 -44.10 -19.12
C ALA A 196 -11.37 -44.78 -19.97
N GLY A 197 -11.30 -46.11 -20.05
CA GLY A 197 -12.19 -46.93 -20.91
C GLY A 197 -12.04 -46.56 -22.39
N THR A 198 -13.14 -46.27 -23.06
CA THR A 198 -13.24 -45.89 -24.48
C THR A 198 -12.93 -44.42 -24.73
N ALA A 199 -12.36 -43.69 -23.76
CA ALA A 199 -12.08 -42.28 -23.93
C ALA A 199 -10.68 -41.87 -23.43
N VAL A 200 -10.08 -40.88 -24.09
CA VAL A 200 -8.89 -40.17 -23.66
C VAL A 200 -9.33 -38.80 -23.11
N ALA A 201 -9.06 -38.57 -21.85
CA ALA A 201 -9.25 -37.28 -21.22
C ALA A 201 -7.92 -36.54 -21.15
N ALA A 202 -7.87 -35.30 -21.64
CA ALA A 202 -6.66 -34.51 -21.72
C ALA A 202 -6.90 -33.11 -21.14
N GLU A 203 -5.93 -32.59 -20.40
CA GLU A 203 -6.01 -31.28 -19.77
C GLU A 203 -4.70 -30.50 -19.93
N LYS A 204 -4.80 -29.20 -20.30
CA LYS A 204 -3.68 -28.28 -20.42
C LYS A 204 -3.97 -26.99 -19.64
N GLY A 205 -2.93 -26.30 -19.19
CA GLY A 205 -3.09 -25.01 -18.51
C GLY A 205 -3.49 -25.14 -17.02
N TYR A 206 -3.27 -26.28 -16.38
CA TYR A 206 -3.50 -26.48 -14.94
C TYR A 206 -2.60 -25.58 -14.07
N LEU A 207 -1.47 -25.09 -14.62
CA LEU A 207 -0.59 -24.11 -13.94
C LEU A 207 -1.25 -22.75 -13.68
N ARG A 208 -2.38 -22.45 -14.28
CA ARG A 208 -3.17 -21.26 -13.99
C ARG A 208 -3.56 -21.20 -12.50
N GLU A 209 -4.02 -22.32 -11.96
CA GLU A 209 -4.41 -22.40 -10.55
C GLU A 209 -3.17 -22.27 -9.63
N THR A 210 -2.00 -22.75 -10.09
CA THR A 210 -0.71 -22.53 -9.41
C THR A 210 -0.36 -21.04 -9.36
N GLY A 211 -0.54 -20.33 -10.48
CA GLY A 211 -0.32 -18.87 -10.53
C GLY A 211 -1.23 -18.13 -9.54
N ASN A 212 -2.52 -18.48 -9.52
CA ASN A 212 -3.47 -17.89 -8.58
C ASN A 212 -3.10 -18.19 -7.11
N LEU A 213 -2.65 -19.41 -6.81
CA LEU A 213 -2.20 -19.78 -5.47
C LEU A 213 -0.93 -19.04 -5.08
N LEU A 214 0.05 -18.98 -5.99
CA LEU A 214 1.29 -18.22 -5.78
C LEU A 214 1.00 -16.75 -5.48
N PHE A 215 0.10 -16.12 -6.24
CA PHE A 215 -0.33 -14.74 -6.01
C PHE A 215 -0.84 -14.54 -4.58
N HIS A 216 -1.78 -15.36 -4.13
CA HIS A 216 -2.35 -15.21 -2.78
C HIS A 216 -1.35 -15.55 -1.66
N LEU A 217 -0.51 -16.56 -1.85
CA LEU A 217 0.54 -16.89 -0.90
C LEU A 217 1.57 -15.76 -0.79
N ALA A 218 1.93 -15.17 -1.91
CA ALA A 218 2.82 -14.01 -1.96
C ALA A 218 2.22 -12.80 -1.22
N LEU A 219 0.90 -12.56 -1.32
CA LEU A 219 0.22 -11.53 -0.52
C LEU A 219 0.33 -11.81 0.98
N ILE A 220 0.20 -13.06 1.43
CA ILE A 220 0.39 -13.42 2.84
C ILE A 220 1.84 -13.13 3.26
N VAL A 221 2.82 -13.52 2.43
CA VAL A 221 4.24 -13.24 2.70
C VAL A 221 4.49 -11.74 2.82
N MET A 222 3.91 -10.92 1.93
CA MET A 222 4.01 -9.45 2.02
C MET A 222 3.40 -8.92 3.31
N LEU A 223 2.22 -9.42 3.70
CA LEU A 223 1.58 -9.01 4.94
C LEU A 223 2.43 -9.35 6.16
N VAL A 224 3.02 -10.54 6.20
CA VAL A 224 3.97 -10.93 7.26
C VAL A 224 5.20 -10.02 7.24
N ALA A 225 5.75 -9.74 6.06
CA ALA A 225 6.91 -8.86 5.91
C ALA A 225 6.62 -7.44 6.42
N PHE A 226 5.45 -6.87 6.13
CA PHE A 226 5.03 -5.59 6.66
C PHE A 226 4.78 -5.61 8.17
N ALA A 227 4.20 -6.69 8.70
CA ALA A 227 4.03 -6.85 10.14
C ALA A 227 5.38 -6.90 10.86
N VAL A 228 6.31 -7.72 10.37
CA VAL A 228 7.69 -7.79 10.88
C VAL A 228 8.36 -6.42 10.76
N GLY A 229 8.30 -5.80 9.57
CA GLY A 229 8.86 -4.47 9.33
C GLY A 229 8.29 -3.41 10.27
N SER A 230 7.01 -3.48 10.65
CA SER A 230 6.39 -2.53 11.57
C SER A 230 6.72 -2.78 13.04
N LEU A 231 6.77 -4.04 13.45
CA LEU A 231 6.95 -4.41 14.86
C LEU A 231 8.40 -4.35 15.33
N TRP A 232 9.37 -4.60 14.45
CA TRP A 232 10.81 -4.58 14.78
C TRP A 232 11.56 -3.41 14.14
N LYS A 233 10.88 -2.45 13.54
CA LYS A 233 11.56 -1.28 12.98
C LYS A 233 12.18 -0.40 14.04
N SER A 234 13.23 0.31 13.66
CA SER A 234 13.67 1.52 14.35
C SER A 234 13.91 2.65 13.36
N GLU A 235 13.61 3.85 13.78
CA GLU A 235 13.74 5.06 12.99
C GLU A 235 14.12 6.21 13.90
N GLY A 236 15.16 6.95 13.55
CA GLY A 236 15.55 8.12 14.30
C GLY A 236 16.16 9.19 13.43
N GLY A 237 16.08 10.43 13.89
CA GLY A 237 16.66 11.61 13.26
C GLY A 237 17.89 12.09 14.00
N LYS A 238 18.86 12.62 13.25
CA LYS A 238 20.03 13.31 13.79
C LYS A 238 20.47 14.46 12.90
N LEU A 239 20.63 15.62 13.51
CA LEU A 239 21.26 16.77 12.88
C LEU A 239 22.75 16.78 13.27
N ILE A 240 23.63 16.84 12.28
CA ILE A 240 25.08 16.80 12.46
C ILE A 240 25.71 18.00 11.75
N THR A 241 26.53 18.76 12.48
CA THR A 241 27.31 19.86 11.92
C THR A 241 28.64 19.34 11.39
N GLU A 242 29.20 19.95 10.37
CA GLU A 242 30.53 19.60 9.84
C GLU A 242 31.61 19.53 10.95
N GLY A 243 32.28 18.38 11.00
CA GLY A 243 33.28 18.05 12.01
C GLY A 243 32.71 17.31 13.21
N ASP A 244 31.40 17.18 13.35
CA ASP A 244 30.75 16.38 14.40
C ASP A 244 30.43 14.99 13.88
N GLY A 245 30.11 14.07 14.81
CA GLY A 245 29.79 12.69 14.50
C GLY A 245 28.54 12.19 15.22
N PHE A 246 28.17 10.96 14.87
CA PHE A 246 27.07 10.21 15.41
C PHE A 246 27.49 8.76 15.68
N SER A 247 27.05 8.21 16.80
CA SER A 247 27.14 6.79 17.11
C SER A 247 25.72 6.23 17.27
N ASN A 248 25.49 5.00 16.80
CA ASN A 248 24.18 4.35 16.87
C ASN A 248 23.86 3.91 18.32
N SER A 249 23.56 4.90 19.16
CA SER A 249 23.07 4.71 20.52
C SER A 249 21.88 5.62 20.80
N LEU A 250 20.94 5.17 21.63
CA LEU A 250 19.66 5.84 21.84
C LEU A 250 19.81 7.32 22.25
N THR A 251 20.83 7.63 23.05
CA THR A 251 21.11 8.99 23.57
C THR A 251 21.63 9.96 22.52
N GLN A 252 22.07 9.47 21.36
CA GLN A 252 22.61 10.30 20.28
C GLN A 252 21.55 10.81 19.31
N TYR A 253 20.38 10.19 19.29
CA TYR A 253 19.29 10.62 18.43
C TYR A 253 18.62 11.88 18.94
N ASP A 254 18.23 12.78 18.04
CA ASP A 254 17.42 13.96 18.35
C ASP A 254 15.94 13.60 18.50
N ASP A 255 15.49 12.59 17.71
CA ASP A 255 14.20 11.93 17.83
C ASP A 255 14.37 10.43 17.53
N PHE A 256 13.63 9.58 18.22
CA PHE A 256 13.69 8.14 18.02
C PHE A 256 12.31 7.51 18.17
N LYS A 257 11.97 6.64 17.22
CA LYS A 257 10.72 5.87 17.21
C LYS A 257 11.05 4.43 16.89
N SER A 258 10.44 3.49 17.62
CA SER A 258 10.62 2.07 17.39
C SER A 258 9.29 1.33 17.30
N GLY A 259 9.32 0.15 16.69
CA GLY A 259 8.23 -0.80 16.74
C GLY A 259 8.10 -1.43 18.14
N ALA A 260 6.95 -2.05 18.40
CA ALA A 260 6.61 -2.58 19.73
C ALA A 260 7.52 -3.71 20.21
N PHE A 261 8.18 -4.43 19.31
CA PHE A 261 9.08 -5.55 19.63
C PHE A 261 10.55 -5.24 19.33
N PHE A 262 10.86 -3.97 19.06
CA PHE A 262 12.24 -3.55 18.90
C PHE A 262 12.93 -3.50 20.27
N ASP A 263 14.08 -4.14 20.36
CA ASP A 263 14.92 -4.12 21.55
C ASP A 263 16.14 -3.23 21.30
N THR A 264 16.33 -2.23 22.16
CA THR A 264 17.45 -1.28 22.08
C THR A 264 18.81 -1.94 22.29
N ASP A 265 18.86 -3.06 23.02
CA ASP A 265 20.09 -3.80 23.28
C ASP A 265 20.59 -4.54 22.03
N THR A 266 19.73 -4.70 21.03
CA THR A 266 20.06 -5.30 19.73
C THR A 266 20.56 -4.30 18.70
N MET A 267 20.76 -3.04 19.06
CA MET A 267 21.25 -2.02 18.13
C MET A 267 22.68 -2.33 17.68
N GLU A 268 22.86 -2.55 16.39
CA GLU A 268 24.18 -2.80 15.81
C GLU A 268 25.09 -1.58 15.98
N PRO A 269 26.34 -1.78 16.47
CA PRO A 269 27.28 -0.69 16.67
C PRO A 269 27.82 -0.17 15.34
N PHE A 270 27.53 1.07 15.04
CA PHE A 270 28.14 1.83 13.95
C PHE A 270 28.17 3.31 14.28
N GLY A 271 28.95 4.05 13.53
CA GLY A 271 28.97 5.50 13.63
C GLY A 271 29.45 6.15 12.35
N PHE A 272 29.20 7.43 12.24
CA PHE A 272 29.71 8.25 11.12
C PHE A 272 29.91 9.70 11.55
N SER A 273 30.83 10.39 10.88
CA SER A 273 31.09 11.82 11.04
C SER A 273 30.87 12.55 9.73
N LEU A 274 30.34 13.78 9.81
CA LEU A 274 30.16 14.66 8.66
C LEU A 274 31.45 15.47 8.45
N ASP A 275 32.23 15.13 7.43
CA ASP A 275 33.45 15.87 7.12
C ASP A 275 33.14 17.18 6.42
N LYS A 276 32.26 17.15 5.42
CA LYS A 276 31.88 18.31 4.60
C LYS A 276 30.50 18.11 4.01
N PHE A 277 29.73 19.17 3.94
CA PHE A 277 28.49 19.23 3.18
C PHE A 277 28.64 20.11 1.94
N GLU A 278 28.27 19.58 0.80
CA GLU A 278 28.30 20.28 -0.48
C GLU A 278 26.88 20.56 -0.94
N ALA A 279 26.57 21.86 -1.12
CA ALA A 279 25.32 22.31 -1.72
C ALA A 279 25.60 23.24 -2.87
N THR A 280 25.06 22.95 -4.04
CA THR A 280 25.15 23.83 -5.20
C THR A 280 23.76 24.18 -5.72
N TYR A 281 23.65 25.41 -6.23
CA TYR A 281 22.39 25.97 -6.68
C TYR A 281 22.56 26.62 -8.05
N GLU A 282 21.50 26.62 -8.83
CA GLU A 282 21.46 27.33 -10.10
C GLU A 282 21.61 28.83 -9.85
N ARG A 283 22.56 29.46 -10.56
CA ARG A 283 22.91 30.86 -10.33
C ARG A 283 22.19 31.85 -11.21
N SER A 284 21.65 31.41 -12.35
CA SER A 284 21.08 32.27 -13.37
C SER A 284 19.82 31.69 -14.00
N GLY A 285 19.13 32.50 -14.78
CA GLY A 285 17.95 32.10 -15.54
C GLY A 285 16.67 31.90 -14.70
N PRO A 286 15.61 31.32 -15.29
CA PRO A 286 14.32 31.13 -14.62
C PRO A 286 14.36 30.18 -13.43
N GLN A 287 15.38 29.32 -13.37
CA GLN A 287 15.57 28.34 -12.31
C GLN A 287 16.57 28.79 -11.23
N LYS A 288 16.89 30.08 -11.15
CA LYS A 288 17.79 30.61 -10.14
C LYS A 288 17.35 30.21 -8.71
N GLY A 289 18.30 29.68 -7.92
CA GLY A 289 18.06 29.17 -6.58
C GLY A 289 17.64 27.71 -6.50
N THR A 290 17.38 27.04 -7.64
CA THR A 290 17.05 25.61 -7.65
C THR A 290 18.27 24.79 -7.22
N PRO A 291 18.09 23.81 -6.33
CA PRO A 291 19.14 22.88 -5.92
C PRO A 291 19.67 22.04 -7.09
N ARG A 292 20.98 21.86 -7.17
CA ARG A 292 21.64 21.00 -8.17
C ARG A 292 22.35 19.81 -7.53
N VAL A 293 23.11 20.04 -6.48
CA VAL A 293 23.84 19.00 -5.76
C VAL A 293 23.62 19.17 -4.28
N PHE A 294 23.28 18.08 -3.61
CA PHE A 294 23.30 17.95 -2.17
C PHE A 294 24.04 16.67 -1.82
N ARG A 295 25.24 16.83 -1.22
CA ARG A 295 26.14 15.73 -0.93
C ARG A 295 26.77 15.91 0.44
N ALA A 296 26.60 14.91 1.31
CA ALA A 296 27.26 14.83 2.61
C ALA A 296 28.45 13.88 2.50
N HIS A 297 29.66 14.41 2.58
CA HIS A 297 30.89 13.62 2.66
C HIS A 297 31.05 13.12 4.09
N VAL A 298 31.04 11.81 4.29
CA VAL A 298 31.08 11.18 5.60
C VAL A 298 32.19 10.15 5.71
N ARG A 299 32.76 10.04 6.92
CA ARG A 299 33.55 8.90 7.34
C ARG A 299 32.68 8.03 8.24
N TYR A 300 32.68 6.74 8.02
CA TYR A 300 31.89 5.82 8.80
C TYR A 300 32.68 4.58 9.20
N PHE A 301 32.26 3.94 10.27
CA PHE A 301 32.76 2.66 10.74
C PHE A 301 31.58 1.75 11.11
N SER A 302 31.77 0.43 10.97
CA SER A 302 30.75 -0.59 11.27
C SER A 302 31.45 -1.78 11.93
N GLY A 303 30.84 -2.31 13.00
CA GLY A 303 31.37 -3.44 13.73
C GLY A 303 32.57 -3.15 14.63
N ALA A 304 33.15 -4.21 15.18
CA ALA A 304 34.20 -4.15 16.20
C ALA A 304 35.61 -3.87 15.61
N ASP A 305 35.81 -4.01 14.32
CA ASP A 305 37.12 -3.83 13.67
C ASP A 305 37.51 -2.35 13.49
N GLY A 306 36.58 -1.43 13.69
CA GLY A 306 36.80 0.03 13.74
C GLY A 306 37.42 0.65 12.48
N LYS A 307 37.42 -0.08 11.36
CA LYS A 307 37.96 0.47 10.09
C LYS A 307 37.11 1.60 9.59
N GLU A 308 37.75 2.74 9.37
CA GLU A 308 37.09 3.90 8.76
C GLU A 308 37.01 3.76 7.23
N HIS A 309 35.81 4.04 6.73
CA HIS A 309 35.51 4.13 5.32
C HIS A 309 35.02 5.55 4.99
N LYS A 310 35.31 6.02 3.78
CA LYS A 310 34.84 7.32 3.29
C LYS A 310 33.80 7.09 2.20
N THR A 311 32.72 7.83 2.26
CA THR A 311 31.67 7.83 1.23
C THR A 311 30.95 9.17 1.18
N ALA A 312 30.02 9.29 0.25
CA ALA A 312 29.11 10.42 0.19
C ALA A 312 27.67 9.93 0.25
N ILE A 313 26.85 10.58 1.06
CA ILE A 313 25.40 10.37 1.11
C ILE A 313 24.73 11.47 0.30
N GLU A 314 23.96 11.09 -0.71
CA GLU A 314 23.24 12.00 -1.59
C GLU A 314 21.72 11.80 -1.47
N VAL A 315 20.96 12.72 -2.04
CA VAL A 315 19.51 12.54 -2.18
C VAL A 315 19.24 11.27 -2.99
N ASN A 316 18.39 10.40 -2.47
CA ASN A 316 18.05 9.08 -3.04
C ASN A 316 19.19 8.03 -3.07
N THR A 317 20.36 8.35 -2.53
CA THR A 317 21.50 7.41 -2.42
C THR A 317 21.92 7.31 -0.95
N PRO A 318 21.17 6.55 -0.13
CA PRO A 318 21.50 6.39 1.28
C PRO A 318 22.74 5.54 1.50
N LEU A 319 23.39 5.73 2.65
CA LEU A 319 24.42 4.81 3.12
C LEU A 319 23.78 3.59 3.76
N ASP A 320 24.13 2.40 3.26
CA ASP A 320 23.81 1.13 3.91
C ASP A 320 24.92 0.77 4.91
N ILE A 321 24.56 0.63 6.19
CA ILE A 321 25.52 0.33 7.26
C ILE A 321 24.87 -0.53 8.33
N ALA A 322 25.45 -1.67 8.65
CA ALA A 322 25.01 -2.59 9.70
C ALA A 322 23.48 -2.87 9.64
N GLY A 323 22.94 -3.15 8.42
CA GLY A 323 21.51 -3.42 8.23
C GLY A 323 20.60 -2.20 8.36
N SER A 324 21.16 -1.02 8.62
CA SER A 324 20.44 0.26 8.67
C SER A 324 20.74 1.11 7.43
N LYS A 325 19.79 1.97 7.07
CA LYS A 325 19.94 2.95 5.99
C LYS A 325 19.99 4.36 6.57
N VAL A 326 21.01 5.13 6.15
CA VAL A 326 21.19 6.53 6.54
C VAL A 326 20.83 7.41 5.34
N TYR A 327 19.73 8.13 5.44
CA TYR A 327 19.21 9.02 4.42
C TYR A 327 19.57 10.47 4.73
N LEU A 328 19.93 11.23 3.72
CA LEU A 328 20.04 12.69 3.81
C LEU A 328 18.63 13.30 3.66
N LEU A 329 18.16 14.00 4.70
CA LEU A 329 16.83 14.63 4.70
C LEU A 329 16.85 16.10 4.35
N SER A 330 17.70 16.85 5.04
CA SER A 330 17.77 18.30 4.90
C SER A 330 19.16 18.81 5.27
N HIS A 331 19.41 20.09 5.02
CA HIS A 331 20.64 20.75 5.39
C HIS A 331 20.39 22.22 5.76
N GLY A 332 21.41 22.86 6.27
CA GLY A 332 21.40 24.28 6.57
C GLY A 332 22.74 24.77 7.07
N TYR A 333 22.72 25.88 7.77
CA TYR A 333 23.93 26.56 8.21
C TYR A 333 24.01 26.64 9.74
N SER A 334 25.23 26.48 10.25
CA SER A 334 25.58 26.60 11.66
C SER A 334 26.56 27.77 11.83
N PRO A 335 26.11 28.97 12.15
CA PRO A 335 26.99 30.06 12.54
C PRO A 335 27.88 29.64 13.71
N ALA A 336 29.20 29.78 13.52
CA ALA A 336 30.18 29.54 14.57
C ALA A 336 30.38 30.81 15.40
N VAL A 337 30.25 30.67 16.70
CA VAL A 337 30.35 31.82 17.63
C VAL A 337 31.30 31.54 18.77
N THR A 338 31.92 32.61 19.29
CA THR A 338 32.69 32.59 20.52
C THR A 338 32.09 33.60 21.48
N VAL A 339 31.67 33.11 22.65
CA VAL A 339 31.10 33.99 23.71
C VAL A 339 32.10 34.12 24.85
N LYS A 340 32.35 35.40 25.23
CA LYS A 340 33.09 35.75 26.42
C LYS A 340 32.13 36.32 27.47
N ASP A 341 32.32 35.96 28.72
CA ASP A 341 31.57 36.53 29.86
C ASP A 341 32.06 37.90 30.28
N GLY A 342 31.45 38.49 31.30
CA GLY A 342 31.84 39.83 31.82
C GLY A 342 33.27 39.90 32.34
N ARG A 343 33.90 38.75 32.65
CA ARG A 343 35.30 38.67 33.06
C ARG A 343 36.27 38.51 31.88
N GLY A 344 35.75 38.51 30.65
CA GLY A 344 36.54 38.26 29.43
C GLY A 344 36.91 36.80 29.18
N LYS A 345 36.44 35.83 30.00
CA LYS A 345 36.69 34.41 29.84
C LYS A 345 35.83 33.86 28.71
N VAL A 346 36.41 33.01 27.85
CA VAL A 346 35.64 32.27 26.84
C VAL A 346 34.80 31.21 27.54
N VAL A 347 33.49 31.33 27.47
CA VAL A 347 32.51 30.45 28.11
C VAL A 347 31.75 29.58 27.12
N TYR A 348 31.82 29.93 25.84
CA TYR A 348 31.28 29.11 24.75
C TYR A 348 32.10 29.32 23.46
N LYS A 349 32.40 28.24 22.74
CA LYS A 349 33.01 28.28 21.41
C LYS A 349 32.49 27.09 20.59
N GLY A 350 31.75 27.34 19.53
CA GLY A 350 31.18 26.30 18.70
C GLY A 350 30.28 26.84 17.60
N ALA A 351 29.90 25.96 16.71
CA ALA A 351 28.88 26.21 15.70
C ALA A 351 27.52 25.78 16.25
N VAL A 352 26.49 26.56 15.97
CA VAL A 352 25.11 26.30 16.45
C VAL A 352 24.20 26.19 15.25
N PRO A 353 23.46 25.07 15.09
CA PRO A 353 22.54 24.92 13.97
C PRO A 353 21.42 25.96 14.00
N PHE A 354 21.23 26.64 12.89
CA PHE A 354 20.08 27.50 12.63
C PHE A 354 19.14 26.79 11.66
N LEU A 355 17.85 26.73 12.02
CA LEU A 355 16.85 25.99 11.26
C LEU A 355 16.17 26.89 10.24
N PRO A 356 16.12 26.52 8.95
CA PRO A 356 15.46 27.30 7.91
C PRO A 356 13.97 27.48 8.18
N GLN A 357 13.52 28.73 8.12
CA GLN A 357 12.11 29.11 8.12
C GLN A 357 11.58 29.21 6.68
N ASP A 358 12.48 29.51 5.75
CA ASP A 358 12.22 29.50 4.32
C ASP A 358 13.14 28.49 3.64
N PRO A 359 12.59 27.36 3.16
CA PRO A 359 13.39 26.33 2.52
C PRO A 359 13.97 26.72 1.16
N LYS A 360 13.48 27.83 0.54
CA LYS A 360 13.99 28.31 -0.75
C LYS A 360 15.27 29.10 -0.61
N ASN A 361 15.29 30.04 0.33
CA ASN A 361 16.39 31.00 0.48
C ASN A 361 17.19 30.83 1.77
N PHE A 362 16.80 29.88 2.63
CA PHE A 362 17.50 29.53 3.87
C PHE A 362 17.61 30.66 4.90
N THR A 363 16.65 31.60 4.94
CA THR A 363 16.49 32.44 6.10
C THR A 363 16.20 31.56 7.32
N SER A 364 17.11 31.52 8.27
CA SER A 364 17.11 30.54 9.36
C SER A 364 17.03 31.21 10.71
N THR A 365 16.41 30.54 11.68
CA THR A 365 16.35 30.96 13.08
C THR A 365 17.14 30.03 13.98
N GLY A 366 17.71 30.56 15.05
CA GLY A 366 18.46 29.76 16.00
C GLY A 366 18.67 30.43 17.33
N VAL A 367 19.19 29.65 18.27
CA VAL A 367 19.39 30.05 19.66
C VAL A 367 20.75 29.60 20.16
N VAL A 368 21.50 30.52 20.79
CA VAL A 368 22.74 30.18 21.49
C VAL A 368 22.47 30.28 22.99
N LYS A 369 22.65 29.19 23.73
CA LYS A 369 22.48 29.10 25.19
C LYS A 369 23.86 28.97 25.83
N VAL A 370 24.16 29.86 26.78
CA VAL A 370 25.47 29.95 27.48
C VAL A 370 25.25 29.93 28.99
N PRO A 371 25.13 28.73 29.59
CA PRO A 371 24.82 28.61 31.02
C PRO A 371 25.98 28.98 31.95
N GLY A 372 27.23 28.92 31.45
CA GLY A 372 28.42 29.16 32.24
C GLY A 372 28.85 30.61 32.38
N ALA A 373 28.10 31.55 31.84
CA ALA A 373 28.47 32.97 31.86
C ALA A 373 28.33 33.61 33.24
N ARG A 374 29.23 34.59 33.53
CA ARG A 374 29.26 35.36 34.79
C ARG A 374 29.46 36.83 34.48
N THR A 375 28.96 37.69 35.38
CA THR A 375 29.24 39.12 35.38
C THR A 375 30.71 39.40 35.74
N GLU A 376 31.16 40.65 35.62
CA GLU A 376 32.48 41.09 36.03
C GLU A 376 32.73 40.78 37.52
N ASP A 377 31.75 40.99 38.39
CA ASP A 377 31.80 40.64 39.81
C ASP A 377 31.76 39.15 40.12
N GLY A 378 31.75 38.28 39.10
CA GLY A 378 31.76 36.82 39.26
C GLY A 378 30.40 36.20 39.57
N LYS A 379 29.31 36.96 39.65
CA LYS A 379 27.96 36.46 39.85
C LYS A 379 27.51 35.68 38.61
N ARG A 380 26.73 34.61 38.81
CA ARG A 380 26.16 33.84 37.71
C ARG A 380 25.17 34.71 36.91
N ASN A 381 25.39 34.80 35.62
CA ASN A 381 24.54 35.55 34.70
C ASN A 381 24.48 34.77 33.37
N GLN A 382 23.56 33.79 33.27
CA GLN A 382 23.43 32.97 32.06
C GLN A 382 23.00 33.84 30.89
N LEU A 383 23.59 33.62 29.72
CA LEU A 383 23.34 34.37 28.52
C LEU A 383 22.59 33.56 27.50
N GLY A 384 21.57 34.15 26.89
CA GLY A 384 20.81 33.56 25.77
C GLY A 384 20.82 34.52 24.58
N PHE A 385 21.03 33.97 23.39
CA PHE A 385 20.94 34.75 22.16
C PHE A 385 19.96 34.07 21.22
N GLN A 386 19.07 34.84 20.64
CA GLN A 386 18.11 34.37 19.66
C GLN A 386 18.14 35.26 18.44
N GLY A 387 18.08 34.71 17.25
CA GLY A 387 18.07 35.54 16.06
C GLY A 387 17.96 34.80 14.74
N PHE A 388 18.37 35.52 13.72
CA PHE A 388 18.26 35.08 12.34
C PHE A 388 19.64 34.94 11.70
N PHE A 389 19.80 33.93 10.87
CA PHE A 389 20.92 33.80 9.96
C PHE A 389 20.42 33.85 8.52
N VAL A 390 21.08 34.67 7.72
CA VAL A 390 20.76 34.92 6.30
C VAL A 390 22.01 34.62 5.48
N PRO A 391 22.00 33.59 4.62
CA PRO A 391 23.18 33.21 3.82
C PRO A 391 23.54 34.24 2.74
N THR A 392 22.55 34.94 2.16
CA THR A 392 22.78 36.01 1.19
C THR A 392 21.88 37.21 1.52
N PHE A 393 22.42 38.19 2.21
CA PHE A 393 21.70 39.41 2.60
C PHE A 393 21.58 40.38 1.44
N GLY A 394 20.37 40.90 1.19
CA GLY A 394 20.06 41.75 0.04
C GLY A 394 20.41 43.23 0.19
N GLY A 395 21.02 43.65 1.33
CA GLY A 395 21.45 45.01 1.59
C GLY A 395 20.44 45.84 2.43
N LYS A 396 20.90 47.01 2.89
CA LYS A 396 20.17 47.88 3.86
C LYS A 396 18.87 48.51 3.33
N GLY A 397 18.59 48.42 2.03
CA GLY A 397 17.41 49.02 1.40
C GLY A 397 16.20 48.12 1.30
N SER A 398 16.32 46.83 1.62
CA SER A 398 15.23 45.83 1.40
C SER A 398 14.18 45.79 2.52
N GLY A 399 14.39 46.49 3.62
CA GLY A 399 13.42 46.56 4.76
C GLY A 399 13.15 45.23 5.47
N SER A 400 13.62 44.11 4.95
CA SER A 400 13.36 42.76 5.45
C SER A 400 14.65 41.94 5.61
N MET A 401 14.70 41.17 6.70
CA MET A 401 15.80 40.26 7.04
C MET A 401 15.74 38.92 6.29
N PHE A 402 15.34 38.94 5.03
CA PHE A 402 15.22 37.71 4.20
C PHE A 402 16.46 37.49 3.34
N SER A 403 16.83 36.23 3.18
CA SER A 403 17.85 35.84 2.23
C SER A 403 17.33 35.93 0.80
N GLN A 404 18.16 36.44 -0.10
CA GLN A 404 17.85 36.52 -1.53
C GLN A 404 18.31 35.29 -2.33
N PHE A 405 19.22 34.49 -1.73
CA PHE A 405 19.78 33.32 -2.38
C PHE A 405 20.23 32.29 -1.33
N PRO A 406 20.10 30.98 -1.60
CA PRO A 406 20.39 29.94 -0.61
C PRO A 406 21.87 29.71 -0.31
N ALA A 407 22.81 30.15 -1.16
CA ALA A 407 24.25 29.99 -0.91
C ALA A 407 24.84 31.11 -0.03
N LEU A 408 26.06 30.89 0.48
CA LEU A 408 26.78 31.81 1.38
C LEU A 408 27.49 32.93 0.59
N ASP A 409 26.76 33.76 -0.14
CA ASP A 409 27.33 34.84 -0.91
C ASP A 409 27.57 36.11 -0.08
N TYR A 410 26.67 36.43 0.85
CA TYR A 410 26.80 37.55 1.78
C TYR A 410 26.16 37.22 3.13
N PRO A 411 26.81 36.34 3.93
CA PRO A 411 26.21 35.83 5.17
C PRO A 411 26.16 36.87 6.29
N VAL A 412 24.99 36.94 6.95
CA VAL A 412 24.71 37.84 8.04
C VAL A 412 24.05 37.09 9.18
N LEU A 413 24.52 37.36 10.42
CA LEU A 413 23.95 36.86 11.65
C LEU A 413 23.38 38.03 12.48
N THR A 414 22.09 38.03 12.73
CA THR A 414 21.45 39.04 13.61
C THR A 414 21.01 38.37 14.90
N LEU A 415 21.49 38.89 16.02
CA LEU A 415 21.18 38.32 17.33
C LEU A 415 20.57 39.40 18.25
N THR A 416 19.58 38.99 19.03
CA THR A 416 19.04 39.67 20.20
C THR A 416 19.54 38.98 21.45
N ALA A 417 20.02 39.71 22.42
CA ALA A 417 20.63 39.18 23.63
C ALA A 417 19.69 39.20 24.83
N TYR A 418 19.80 38.17 25.65
CA TYR A 418 19.05 37.96 26.88
C TYR A 418 19.99 37.52 27.99
N HIS A 419 19.62 37.81 29.25
CA HIS A 419 20.32 37.33 30.43
C HIS A 419 19.32 36.87 31.51
N GLY A 420 19.76 36.00 32.40
CA GLY A 420 18.92 35.51 33.50
C GLY A 420 19.10 33.99 33.69
N ASP A 421 17.99 33.30 33.98
CA ASP A 421 17.99 31.85 34.15
C ASP A 421 17.46 31.17 32.87
N LEU A 422 18.32 30.39 32.22
CA LEU A 422 17.99 29.61 31.04
C LEU A 422 17.15 28.37 31.34
N GLY A 423 16.98 28.00 32.62
CA GLY A 423 16.26 26.80 33.04
C GLY A 423 16.97 25.47 32.74
N VAL A 424 18.25 25.50 32.29
CA VAL A 424 19.01 24.30 31.92
C VAL A 424 19.47 23.49 33.13
N ASP A 425 19.42 24.05 34.31
CA ASP A 425 19.84 23.39 35.56
C ASP A 425 18.72 22.54 36.19
N SER A 426 17.52 22.58 35.64
CA SER A 426 16.34 21.84 36.16
C SER A 426 16.39 20.33 35.94
N GLY A 427 17.37 19.83 35.18
CA GLY A 427 17.46 18.41 34.78
C GLY A 427 16.39 17.97 33.79
N LEU A 428 15.46 18.84 33.40
CA LEU A 428 14.45 18.56 32.40
C LEU A 428 15.01 18.80 30.99
N PRO A 429 14.81 17.86 30.05
CA PRO A 429 15.19 18.06 28.65
C PRO A 429 14.52 19.30 28.08
N GLN A 430 15.30 20.19 27.49
CA GLN A 430 14.83 21.37 26.81
C GLN A 430 15.07 21.30 25.31
N ASN A 431 14.13 21.86 24.55
CA ASN A 431 14.34 22.07 23.12
C ASN A 431 15.57 22.98 22.91
N VAL A 432 16.58 22.45 22.21
CA VAL A 432 17.84 23.18 21.95
C VAL A 432 17.67 24.33 20.96
N TYR A 433 16.61 24.31 20.16
CA TYR A 433 16.31 25.29 19.12
C TYR A 433 15.38 26.40 19.57
N GLN A 434 14.89 26.37 20.80
CA GLN A 434 13.99 27.38 21.37
C GLN A 434 14.54 27.99 22.67
N LEU A 435 14.38 29.30 22.82
CA LEU A 435 14.73 30.01 24.05
C LEU A 435 13.48 30.22 24.89
N GLN A 436 13.44 29.61 26.08
CA GLN A 436 12.39 29.85 27.06
C GLN A 436 12.60 31.22 27.73
N LYS A 437 11.80 32.20 27.37
CA LYS A 437 11.99 33.59 27.78
C LYS A 437 11.39 33.95 29.16
N LYS A 438 10.66 33.02 29.81
CA LYS A 438 9.91 33.27 31.05
C LYS A 438 10.78 33.87 32.17
N ASN A 439 12.01 33.38 32.32
CA ASN A 439 12.95 33.80 33.37
C ASN A 439 14.11 34.64 32.81
N LEU A 440 14.00 35.12 31.58
CA LEU A 440 15.03 35.91 30.92
C LEU A 440 14.62 37.37 30.78
N LYS A 441 15.58 38.26 30.97
CA LYS A 441 15.45 39.68 30.69
C LYS A 441 16.19 40.01 29.39
N GLN A 442 15.53 40.74 28.52
CA GLN A 442 16.12 41.18 27.26
C GLN A 442 17.00 42.40 27.51
N TYR A 443 18.22 42.43 26.99
CA TYR A 443 19.01 43.63 26.98
C TYR A 443 18.33 44.71 26.14
N LYS A 444 18.34 45.94 26.67
CA LYS A 444 17.77 47.13 26.02
C LYS A 444 18.78 48.27 26.01
N VAL A 445 18.77 49.06 24.94
CA VAL A 445 19.52 50.30 24.81
C VAL A 445 18.53 51.39 24.38
N ASN A 446 18.46 52.46 25.12
CA ASN A 446 17.48 53.55 24.90
C ASN A 446 16.04 53.04 24.82
N GLY A 447 15.67 52.06 25.67
CA GLY A 447 14.33 51.48 25.71
C GLY A 447 14.01 50.42 24.61
N ALA A 448 14.82 50.36 23.56
CA ALA A 448 14.63 49.38 22.47
C ALA A 448 15.41 48.07 22.71
N PRO A 449 14.90 46.92 22.22
CA PRO A 449 15.62 45.67 22.27
C PRO A 449 17.02 45.77 21.67
N PHE A 450 18.03 45.31 22.42
CA PHE A 450 19.40 45.32 21.94
C PHE A 450 19.62 44.14 20.96
N ALA A 451 19.71 44.47 19.69
CA ALA A 451 20.00 43.56 18.63
C ALA A 451 21.17 44.07 17.77
N LYS A 452 21.99 43.18 17.29
CA LYS A 452 23.09 43.53 16.38
C LYS A 452 23.15 42.60 15.19
N MET A 453 23.26 43.21 14.01
CA MET A 453 23.61 42.53 12.76
C MET A 453 25.13 42.43 12.70
N MET A 454 25.64 41.23 12.37
CA MET A 454 27.06 40.92 12.36
C MET A 454 27.43 40.21 11.06
N LEU A 455 28.55 40.66 10.47
CA LEU A 455 29.27 39.93 9.45
C LEU A 455 30.29 38.94 10.08
N PRO A 456 30.77 37.92 9.35
CA PRO A 456 31.85 37.07 9.85
C PRO A 456 33.04 37.89 10.33
N GLY A 457 33.53 37.61 11.54
CA GLY A 457 34.61 38.35 12.18
C GLY A 457 34.15 39.44 13.15
N GLU A 458 32.93 39.92 13.08
CA GLU A 458 32.41 40.96 13.94
C GLU A 458 31.99 40.47 15.35
N THR A 459 31.97 41.43 16.28
CA THR A 459 31.65 41.17 17.69
C THR A 459 30.52 42.09 18.16
N MET A 460 29.55 41.51 18.85
CA MET A 460 28.52 42.20 19.61
C MET A 460 28.94 42.27 21.07
N LYS A 461 29.23 43.49 21.59
CA LYS A 461 29.51 43.73 23.01
C LYS A 461 28.19 43.93 23.73
N LEU A 462 27.99 43.24 24.86
CA LEU A 462 26.76 43.35 25.66
C LEU A 462 26.76 44.64 26.49
N PRO A 463 25.59 45.25 26.70
CA PRO A 463 25.44 46.39 27.62
C PRO A 463 25.86 45.99 29.03
N GLY A 464 26.36 46.97 29.82
CA GLY A 464 26.74 46.76 31.21
C GLY A 464 28.04 45.98 31.43
N GLY A 465 28.80 45.67 30.37
CA GLY A 465 30.03 44.90 30.53
C GLY A 465 29.83 43.40 30.72
N ASP A 466 28.61 42.87 30.52
CA ASP A 466 28.24 41.46 30.77
C ASP A 466 28.86 40.46 29.80
N GLY A 467 29.70 40.92 28.88
CA GLY A 467 30.42 40.06 27.95
C GLY A 467 30.25 40.42 26.49
N SER A 468 30.56 39.46 25.61
CA SER A 468 30.46 39.63 24.15
C SER A 468 30.26 38.34 23.43
N ILE A 469 29.66 38.41 22.23
CA ILE A 469 29.58 37.31 21.28
C ILE A 469 30.23 37.72 19.97
N LYS A 470 31.18 36.91 19.48
CA LYS A 470 31.87 37.07 18.20
C LYS A 470 31.35 36.05 17.20
N PHE A 471 30.97 36.48 16.01
CA PHE A 471 30.65 35.62 14.87
C PHE A 471 31.94 35.26 14.17
N THR A 472 32.39 33.99 14.31
CA THR A 472 33.74 33.57 13.87
C THR A 472 33.77 32.90 12.50
N GLY A 473 32.66 32.38 12.03
CA GLY A 473 32.58 31.71 10.74
C GLY A 473 31.25 30.94 10.58
N ILE A 474 31.15 30.16 9.54
CA ILE A 474 29.95 29.36 9.24
C ILE A 474 30.39 27.93 8.92
N LYS A 475 29.70 26.95 9.45
CA LYS A 475 29.72 25.56 9.06
C LYS A 475 28.39 25.17 8.44
N SER A 476 28.34 24.10 7.67
CA SER A 476 27.07 23.51 7.25
C SER A 476 26.66 22.42 8.23
N TRP A 477 25.37 22.16 8.31
CA TRP A 477 24.85 20.98 8.97
C TRP A 477 24.00 20.17 7.99
N ALA A 478 23.90 18.87 8.22
CA ALA A 478 22.99 17.96 7.52
C ALA A 478 22.15 17.21 8.53
N SER A 479 20.89 17.00 8.20
CA SER A 479 19.99 16.14 8.96
C SER A 479 19.89 14.79 8.29
N PHE A 480 20.10 13.76 9.08
CA PHE A 480 20.06 12.37 8.64
C PHE A 480 18.89 11.64 9.30
N LYS A 481 18.25 10.78 8.51
CA LYS A 481 17.29 9.80 8.99
C LYS A 481 17.93 8.42 8.94
N ILE A 482 18.05 7.81 10.08
CA ILE A 482 18.58 6.46 10.25
C ILE A 482 17.39 5.52 10.41
N THR A 483 17.30 4.50 9.56
CA THR A 483 16.18 3.55 9.60
C THR A 483 16.69 2.12 9.57
N HIS A 484 16.17 1.29 10.44
CA HIS A 484 16.30 -0.16 10.38
C HIS A 484 14.93 -0.76 10.15
N GLN A 485 14.71 -1.40 8.99
CA GLN A 485 13.43 -1.99 8.61
C GLN A 485 13.64 -3.44 8.15
N PRO A 486 13.58 -4.39 9.08
CA PRO A 486 13.65 -5.80 8.73
C PRO A 486 12.43 -6.18 7.88
N GLY A 487 12.59 -7.12 6.97
CA GLY A 487 11.50 -7.60 6.12
C GLY A 487 11.36 -6.92 4.75
N ASN A 488 12.07 -5.81 4.46
CA ASN A 488 11.98 -5.14 3.15
C ASN A 488 12.34 -6.07 1.97
N GLY A 489 13.38 -6.91 2.11
CA GLY A 489 13.75 -7.90 1.10
C GLY A 489 12.67 -8.97 0.93
N LEU A 490 12.05 -9.41 2.01
CA LEU A 490 10.93 -10.37 1.99
C LEU A 490 9.70 -9.76 1.32
N ALA A 491 9.39 -8.48 1.59
CA ALA A 491 8.30 -7.75 0.96
C ALA A 491 8.52 -7.62 -0.56
N LEU A 492 9.74 -7.27 -0.97
CA LEU A 492 10.11 -7.20 -2.40
C LEU A 492 9.98 -8.57 -3.09
N GLY A 493 10.52 -9.63 -2.47
CA GLY A 493 10.38 -10.99 -2.97
C GLY A 493 8.92 -11.42 -3.08
N GLY A 494 8.10 -11.07 -2.09
CA GLY A 494 6.66 -11.28 -2.10
C GLY A 494 5.96 -10.52 -3.24
N ALA A 495 6.33 -9.26 -3.47
CA ALA A 495 5.76 -8.46 -4.56
C ALA A 495 6.08 -9.05 -5.95
N VAL A 496 7.33 -9.46 -6.18
CA VAL A 496 7.74 -10.12 -7.42
C VAL A 496 6.99 -11.44 -7.61
N ALA A 497 6.88 -12.26 -6.56
CA ALA A 497 6.14 -13.52 -6.60
C ALA A 497 4.65 -13.30 -6.88
N ALA A 498 4.05 -12.23 -6.32
CA ALA A 498 2.67 -11.85 -6.58
C ALA A 498 2.45 -11.48 -8.07
N LEU A 499 3.34 -10.68 -8.65
CA LEU A 499 3.27 -10.32 -10.06
C LEU A 499 3.41 -11.53 -10.99
N VAL A 500 4.37 -12.42 -10.71
CA VAL A 500 4.56 -13.68 -11.45
C VAL A 500 3.34 -14.59 -11.32
N GLY A 501 2.80 -14.72 -10.11
CA GLY A 501 1.59 -15.49 -9.84
C GLY A 501 0.36 -14.94 -10.57
N LEU A 502 0.18 -13.63 -10.54
CA LEU A 502 -0.91 -12.95 -11.25
C LEU A 502 -0.79 -13.14 -12.77
N ALA A 503 0.41 -12.91 -13.32
CA ALA A 503 0.67 -13.14 -14.75
C ALA A 503 0.37 -14.60 -15.14
N GLY A 504 0.85 -15.58 -14.37
CA GLY A 504 0.54 -17.00 -14.60
C GLY A 504 -0.96 -17.30 -14.52
N SER A 505 -1.68 -16.67 -13.61
CA SER A 505 -3.13 -16.84 -13.47
C SER A 505 -3.92 -16.22 -14.63
N LEU A 506 -3.46 -15.10 -15.22
CA LEU A 506 -4.16 -14.39 -16.30
C LEU A 506 -3.85 -14.97 -17.67
N PHE A 507 -2.57 -15.22 -17.96
CA PHE A 507 -2.13 -15.62 -19.31
C PHE A 507 -2.26 -17.12 -19.59
N ILE A 508 -2.26 -17.98 -18.56
CA ILE A 508 -2.42 -19.42 -18.77
C ILE A 508 -3.89 -19.78 -18.85
N GLN A 509 -4.33 -20.21 -20.02
CA GLN A 509 -5.70 -20.66 -20.25
C GLN A 509 -5.83 -22.17 -19.97
N ARG A 510 -6.81 -22.54 -19.16
CA ARG A 510 -7.13 -23.95 -18.87
C ARG A 510 -8.06 -24.49 -19.93
N ARG A 511 -7.66 -25.60 -20.58
CA ARG A 511 -8.39 -26.28 -21.64
C ARG A 511 -8.49 -27.75 -21.32
N ARG A 512 -9.65 -28.33 -21.59
CA ARG A 512 -9.92 -29.78 -21.50
C ARG A 512 -10.40 -30.27 -22.83
N VAL A 513 -9.87 -31.41 -23.22
CA VAL A 513 -10.24 -32.08 -24.46
C VAL A 513 -10.54 -33.54 -24.12
N TRP A 514 -11.59 -34.07 -24.69
CA TRP A 514 -11.97 -35.46 -24.58
C TRP A 514 -12.10 -36.04 -25.97
N ILE A 515 -11.56 -37.25 -26.17
CA ILE A 515 -11.65 -38.03 -27.39
C ILE A 515 -12.26 -39.37 -26.98
N ARG A 516 -13.49 -39.65 -27.44
CA ARG A 516 -14.18 -40.91 -27.21
C ARG A 516 -14.18 -41.68 -28.50
N VAL A 517 -13.94 -42.97 -28.44
CA VAL A 517 -13.90 -43.90 -29.59
C VAL A 517 -14.75 -45.10 -29.24
N GLU A 518 -15.82 -45.29 -29.97
CA GLU A 518 -16.76 -46.43 -29.76
C GLU A 518 -16.99 -47.15 -31.07
N ARG A 519 -17.06 -48.50 -31.02
CA ARG A 519 -17.42 -49.30 -32.17
C ARG A 519 -18.95 -49.47 -32.15
N VAL A 520 -19.58 -49.09 -33.25
CA VAL A 520 -21.02 -49.19 -33.45
C VAL A 520 -21.29 -50.12 -34.60
N GLU A 521 -22.21 -51.07 -34.43
CA GLU A 521 -22.69 -51.91 -35.54
C GLU A 521 -23.78 -51.15 -36.29
N GLU A 522 -23.51 -50.82 -37.54
CA GLU A 522 -24.47 -50.18 -38.43
C GLU A 522 -24.64 -51.05 -39.68
N ASN A 523 -25.88 -51.52 -39.92
CA ASN A 523 -26.20 -52.44 -41.04
C ASN A 523 -25.34 -53.72 -41.13
N GLY A 524 -24.92 -54.24 -39.96
CA GLY A 524 -24.09 -55.48 -39.93
C GLY A 524 -22.58 -55.20 -40.16
N VAL A 525 -22.17 -53.99 -40.35
CA VAL A 525 -20.76 -53.56 -40.48
C VAL A 525 -20.34 -52.83 -39.23
N GLY A 526 -19.26 -53.25 -38.59
CA GLY A 526 -18.71 -52.58 -37.43
C GLY A 526 -17.95 -51.32 -37.82
N VAL A 527 -18.47 -50.14 -37.56
CA VAL A 527 -17.83 -48.85 -37.83
C VAL A 527 -17.37 -48.23 -36.51
N THR A 528 -16.19 -47.64 -36.52
CA THR A 528 -15.64 -46.90 -35.37
C THR A 528 -16.07 -45.45 -35.45
N VAL A 529 -16.76 -44.96 -34.41
CA VAL A 529 -17.15 -43.54 -34.26
C VAL A 529 -16.17 -42.85 -33.33
N VAL A 530 -15.60 -41.73 -33.79
CA VAL A 530 -14.71 -40.89 -33.03
C VAL A 530 -15.45 -39.60 -32.69
N GLU A 531 -15.59 -39.30 -31.40
CA GLU A 531 -16.13 -38.03 -30.88
C GLU A 531 -15.00 -37.23 -30.26
N LEU A 532 -14.81 -35.99 -30.68
CA LEU A 532 -13.82 -35.07 -30.14
C LEU A 532 -14.56 -33.83 -29.59
N ALA A 533 -14.33 -33.53 -28.33
CA ALA A 533 -14.98 -32.39 -27.68
C ALA A 533 -14.02 -31.59 -26.79
N GLY A 534 -14.25 -30.30 -26.73
CA GLY A 534 -13.43 -29.38 -25.98
C GLY A 534 -14.22 -28.49 -25.04
N LEU A 535 -13.60 -28.14 -23.92
CA LEU A 535 -14.14 -27.18 -22.94
C LEU A 535 -13.03 -26.20 -22.51
N GLY A 536 -13.25 -24.91 -22.76
CA GLY A 536 -12.50 -23.81 -22.17
C GLY A 536 -13.23 -23.26 -20.95
N ARG A 537 -12.52 -22.63 -20.02
CA ARG A 537 -13.14 -21.99 -18.85
C ARG A 537 -13.83 -20.67 -19.20
N SER A 538 -13.42 -20.01 -20.27
CA SER A 538 -14.07 -18.84 -20.90
C SER A 538 -14.35 -19.17 -22.34
N GLU A 539 -15.37 -18.57 -22.91
CA GLU A 539 -15.63 -18.65 -24.35
C GLU A 539 -14.35 -18.25 -25.10
N SER A 540 -13.77 -19.20 -25.77
CA SER A 540 -12.56 -19.00 -26.57
C SER A 540 -12.92 -19.22 -28.03
N PRO A 541 -12.91 -18.16 -28.86
CA PRO A 541 -13.18 -18.29 -30.30
C PRO A 541 -12.23 -19.27 -31.01
N ARG A 542 -11.04 -19.47 -30.43
CA ARG A 542 -10.00 -20.40 -30.96
C ARG A 542 -10.20 -21.86 -30.56
N LEU A 543 -11.16 -22.17 -29.69
CA LEU A 543 -11.34 -23.57 -29.26
C LEU A 543 -11.85 -24.49 -30.37
N PRO A 544 -12.83 -24.09 -31.24
CA PRO A 544 -13.22 -24.86 -32.39
C PRO A 544 -12.09 -25.07 -33.40
N GLU A 545 -11.28 -24.06 -33.70
CA GLU A 545 -10.11 -24.13 -34.56
C GLU A 545 -9.09 -25.14 -34.01
N GLU A 546 -8.78 -25.09 -32.71
CA GLU A 546 -7.87 -26.00 -32.03
C GLU A 546 -8.37 -27.47 -32.09
N LEU A 547 -9.69 -27.67 -32.00
CA LEU A 547 -10.28 -29.00 -32.18
C LEU A 547 -10.19 -29.48 -33.65
N GLY A 548 -10.36 -28.58 -34.61
CA GLY A 548 -10.13 -28.86 -36.02
C GLY A 548 -8.70 -29.33 -36.28
N ASP A 549 -7.71 -28.59 -35.79
CA ASP A 549 -6.28 -28.94 -35.84
C ASP A 549 -5.96 -30.30 -35.18
N LEU A 550 -6.69 -30.66 -34.12
CA LEU A 550 -6.53 -31.93 -33.43
C LEU A 550 -7.18 -33.07 -34.24
N ALA A 551 -8.34 -32.83 -34.84
CA ALA A 551 -9.02 -33.81 -35.71
C ALA A 551 -8.16 -34.11 -36.96
N GLU A 552 -7.64 -33.05 -37.63
CA GLU A 552 -6.74 -33.16 -38.76
C GLU A 552 -5.45 -33.94 -38.40
N ALA A 553 -4.85 -33.62 -37.25
CA ALA A 553 -3.66 -34.34 -36.76
C ALA A 553 -3.93 -35.79 -36.38
N LEU A 554 -5.19 -36.18 -36.12
CA LEU A 554 -5.60 -37.56 -35.86
C LEU A 554 -6.03 -38.32 -37.14
N ALA A 555 -6.36 -37.62 -38.21
CA ALA A 555 -6.83 -38.19 -39.49
C ALA A 555 -5.91 -39.29 -40.05
N PRO A 556 -4.57 -39.25 -39.96
CA PRO A 556 -3.71 -40.34 -40.41
C PRO A 556 -3.93 -41.69 -39.67
N HIS A 557 -4.49 -41.62 -38.43
CA HIS A 557 -4.77 -42.79 -37.58
C HIS A 557 -6.26 -43.11 -37.49
N ALA A 558 -7.12 -42.22 -37.96
CA ALA A 558 -8.57 -42.35 -37.98
C ALA A 558 -9.12 -41.67 -39.24
N PRO A 559 -8.82 -42.22 -40.47
CA PRO A 559 -9.27 -41.63 -41.72
C PRO A 559 -10.80 -41.58 -41.76
N VAL A 560 -11.35 -40.49 -42.32
CA VAL A 560 -12.79 -40.35 -42.48
C VAL A 560 -13.29 -41.29 -43.55
N VAL A 561 -14.20 -42.20 -43.20
CA VAL A 561 -14.91 -43.03 -44.18
C VAL A 561 -16.12 -42.20 -44.66
N PRO A 562 -16.29 -41.99 -45.99
CA PRO A 562 -17.47 -41.32 -46.52
C PRO A 562 -18.74 -42.09 -46.13
N ASP A 563 -19.79 -41.38 -45.75
CA ASP A 563 -21.12 -41.96 -45.54
C ASP A 563 -21.54 -42.66 -46.84
N GLY A 564 -21.94 -43.95 -46.77
CA GLY A 564 -22.43 -44.69 -47.93
C GLY A 564 -23.64 -44.00 -48.58
N PRO A 565 -24.03 -44.32 -49.83
CA PRO A 565 -24.94 -43.53 -50.66
C PRO A 565 -26.40 -43.42 -50.22
N ASP A 566 -26.76 -43.84 -49.00
CA ASP A 566 -28.14 -43.84 -48.50
C ASP A 566 -28.39 -42.96 -47.25
N ALA A 567 -27.76 -41.81 -47.14
CA ALA A 567 -28.12 -40.80 -46.11
C ALA A 567 -28.33 -39.39 -46.71
N SER A 568 -29.06 -39.33 -47.84
CA SER A 568 -29.65 -38.05 -48.30
C SER A 568 -30.97 -37.80 -47.59
N GLY A 569 -30.87 -37.37 -46.38
CA GLY A 569 -32.06 -36.97 -45.59
C GLY A 569 -31.69 -36.36 -44.27
N THR A 570 -31.77 -35.03 -44.23
CA THR A 570 -31.88 -34.16 -43.07
C THR A 570 -30.59 -33.70 -42.37
N GLY A 571 -30.26 -32.42 -42.60
CA GLY A 571 -29.78 -31.56 -41.57
C GLY A 571 -28.37 -31.00 -41.64
N ALA A 572 -27.94 -30.49 -42.79
CA ALA A 572 -26.96 -29.40 -42.79
C ALA A 572 -27.71 -28.07 -42.49
N GLY A 573 -27.92 -27.85 -41.22
CA GLY A 573 -28.35 -26.54 -40.74
C GLY A 573 -27.14 -25.60 -40.65
N SER A 574 -26.72 -25.04 -41.77
CA SER A 574 -25.98 -23.79 -41.80
C SER A 574 -26.97 -22.70 -41.41
N GLY A 575 -26.95 -22.33 -40.15
CA GLY A 575 -27.67 -21.17 -39.67
C GLY A 575 -27.04 -19.90 -40.25
N THR A 576 -27.44 -19.54 -41.45
CA THR A 576 -27.42 -18.14 -41.89
C THR A 576 -28.55 -17.45 -41.15
N GLY A 577 -28.19 -16.58 -40.21
CA GLY A 577 -29.14 -15.65 -39.57
C GLY A 577 -29.72 -14.71 -40.63
N PRO A 578 -30.93 -14.19 -40.40
CA PRO A 578 -31.59 -13.34 -41.38
C PRO A 578 -30.83 -12.00 -41.54
N GLU A 579 -30.55 -11.69 -42.77
CA GLU A 579 -30.26 -10.32 -43.24
C GLU A 579 -31.40 -9.40 -42.77
N SER A 580 -31.09 -8.48 -41.90
CA SER A 580 -31.94 -7.32 -41.64
C SER A 580 -31.61 -6.26 -42.65
N GLU A 581 -32.57 -6.01 -43.52
CA GLU A 581 -32.64 -4.84 -44.42
C GLU A 581 -32.41 -3.56 -43.65
N ASP A 582 -31.46 -2.79 -44.14
CA ASP A 582 -31.15 -1.42 -43.79
C ASP A 582 -32.17 -0.49 -44.44
N PRO A 583 -32.83 0.44 -43.77
CA PRO A 583 -33.46 1.57 -44.43
C PRO A 583 -32.51 2.76 -44.41
N ALA A 584 -32.22 3.19 -45.63
CA ALA A 584 -31.78 4.47 -46.17
C ALA A 584 -31.48 5.63 -45.18
N GLU A 585 -30.28 6.15 -45.32
CA GLU A 585 -29.87 7.51 -44.94
C GLU A 585 -30.76 8.57 -45.60
N PRO A 586 -30.92 9.72 -44.94
CA PRO A 586 -30.91 11.00 -45.66
C PRO A 586 -29.64 11.79 -45.35
N THR A 587 -28.95 12.07 -46.40
CA THR A 587 -27.97 13.14 -46.54
C THR A 587 -28.51 14.47 -46.04
N ASP A 588 -27.80 15.15 -45.15
CA ASP A 588 -27.71 16.61 -45.25
C ASP A 588 -26.32 17.09 -44.80
N SER A 589 -25.75 17.84 -45.70
CA SER A 589 -24.53 18.60 -45.67
C SER A 589 -24.63 19.77 -44.70
N THR A 590 -23.61 20.03 -43.91
CA THR A 590 -22.99 21.36 -43.76
C THR A 590 -21.84 21.31 -42.77
N ASP A 591 -20.66 21.38 -43.31
CA ASP A 591 -19.50 22.01 -42.66
C ASP A 591 -19.72 23.53 -42.65
N PRO A 592 -19.31 24.34 -41.66
CA PRO A 592 -17.98 24.89 -41.70
C PRO A 592 -17.31 25.26 -40.35
N ALA A 593 -15.97 25.29 -40.42
CA ALA A 593 -15.08 26.27 -39.81
C ALA A 593 -14.70 26.13 -38.33
N ASP A 594 -13.45 25.73 -38.17
CA ASP A 594 -12.47 26.21 -37.15
C ASP A 594 -12.52 27.77 -37.03
N PRO A 595 -12.37 28.32 -35.81
CA PRO A 595 -11.14 29.03 -35.53
C PRO A 595 -10.58 28.87 -34.11
N SER A 596 -9.28 28.56 -34.08
CA SER A 596 -8.18 29.10 -33.27
C SER A 596 -8.49 30.17 -32.20
N GLU A 597 -7.68 30.09 -31.14
CA GLU A 597 -7.14 31.14 -30.23
C GLU A 597 -7.92 31.52 -28.99
N GLY A 598 -7.15 31.55 -27.92
CA GLY A 598 -7.41 32.47 -26.81
C GLY A 598 -7.18 31.91 -25.42
N ALA A 599 -5.95 31.80 -24.97
CA ALA A 599 -5.28 32.54 -23.89
C ALA A 599 -6.01 32.70 -22.54
N ARG A 600 -5.21 32.37 -21.48
CA ARG A 600 -5.16 32.98 -20.14
C ARG A 600 -6.27 32.65 -19.13
N ALA A 601 -5.92 31.97 -18.06
CA ALA A 601 -5.51 32.55 -16.75
C ALA A 601 -4.90 31.42 -15.89
#